data_84af29fff4de165ff1955e07606ee8ed
#
_entry.id   84af29fff4de165ff1955e07606ee8ed
#
_cell.length_a   1.000
_cell.length_b   1.000
_cell.length_c   1.000
_cell.angle_alpha   90.00
_cell.angle_beta   90.00
_cell.angle_gamma   90.00
#
_symmetry.space_group_name_H-M   'P 1'
#
loop_
_entity.id
_entity.type
_entity.pdbx_description
1 polymer ?
#
loop_
_entity_poly.entity_id
_entity_poly.type
_entity_poly.pdbx_seq_one_letter_code
_entity_poly.pdbx_strand_id
1 'polypeptide(L)'
;MRKNILVVGCSFSHHTINEYGKKDNGWPDWIKDELSDKLYVCNMSLPGASNELIKRIVTKKTLEEKWDYVIIQWSTIDRWDYPTCLEEHPIFVRYWPNGTNLGGKNEQFYKHYYSTYGAVIDTLENILFIQQLLNSENIPYSMI
;
A
#
# COMPACT_ATOMS: atom_id res chain seq x y z
N MET A 1 11.54 -3.66 25.58
CA MET A 1 11.07 -4.47 24.41
C MET A 1 10.75 -3.49 23.30
N ARG A 2 11.24 -3.70 22.08
CA ARG A 2 10.91 -2.85 20.92
C ARG A 2 9.47 -3.11 20.51
N LYS A 3 8.77 -2.05 20.07
CA LYS A 3 7.43 -2.19 19.48
C LYS A 3 7.53 -2.43 17.97
N ASN A 4 6.69 -3.30 17.47
CA ASN A 4 6.60 -3.65 16.06
C ASN A 4 5.60 -2.73 15.34
N ILE A 5 6.08 -1.94 14.39
CA ILE A 5 5.28 -1.01 13.59
C ILE A 5 5.24 -1.51 12.15
N LEU A 6 4.05 -1.75 11.64
CA LEU A 6 3.83 -1.99 10.21
C LEU A 6 3.49 -0.67 9.51
N VAL A 7 4.18 -0.38 8.43
CA VAL A 7 3.85 0.74 7.53
C VAL A 7 3.49 0.19 6.16
N VAL A 8 2.33 0.57 5.64
CA VAL A 8 1.89 0.18 4.29
C VAL A 8 1.39 1.41 3.55
N GLY A 9 1.80 1.57 2.32
CA GLY A 9 1.37 2.70 1.50
C GLY A 9 1.86 2.61 0.05
N CYS A 10 1.85 3.73 -0.62
CA CYS A 10 2.31 3.87 -2.00
C CYS A 10 3.71 4.48 -2.08
N SER A 11 4.03 5.13 -3.21
CA SER A 11 5.33 5.76 -3.44
C SER A 11 5.72 6.83 -2.42
N PHE A 12 4.76 7.48 -1.76
CA PHE A 12 5.02 8.48 -0.73
C PHE A 12 5.58 7.91 0.58
N SER A 13 5.35 6.64 0.84
CA SER A 13 5.90 5.92 2.00
C SER A 13 7.05 4.99 1.61
N HIS A 14 7.30 4.80 0.31
CA HIS A 14 8.36 3.96 -0.19
C HIS A 14 9.67 4.75 -0.30
N HIS A 15 10.79 4.09 -0.06
CA HIS A 15 12.08 4.67 -0.39
C HIS A 15 12.25 4.78 -1.92
N THR A 16 12.89 5.83 -2.39
CA THR A 16 13.27 5.99 -3.79
C THR A 16 14.78 5.82 -3.96
N ILE A 17 15.23 5.45 -5.15
CA ILE A 17 16.63 5.53 -5.54
C ILE A 17 16.76 6.78 -6.41
N ASN A 18 17.56 7.74 -5.95
CA ASN A 18 17.79 8.96 -6.71
C ASN A 18 18.68 8.71 -7.95
N GLU A 19 18.84 9.72 -8.79
CA GLU A 19 19.62 9.66 -10.02
C GLU A 19 21.11 9.29 -9.83
N TYR A 20 21.63 9.41 -8.59
CA TYR A 20 22.99 9.03 -8.22
C TYR A 20 23.08 7.62 -7.65
N GLY A 21 22.01 6.83 -7.72
CA GLY A 21 21.96 5.47 -7.15
C GLY A 21 21.91 5.43 -5.63
N LYS A 22 21.73 6.58 -4.96
CA LYS A 22 21.56 6.63 -3.50
C LYS A 22 20.09 6.40 -3.14
N LYS A 23 19.89 5.62 -2.09
CA LYS A 23 18.57 5.40 -1.51
C LYS A 23 18.13 6.69 -0.80
N ASP A 24 17.08 7.33 -1.32
CA ASP A 24 16.40 8.38 -0.60
C ASP A 24 15.37 7.74 0.32
N ASN A 25 15.58 7.90 1.61
CA ASN A 25 14.72 7.32 2.62
C ASN A 25 13.33 7.98 2.57
N GLY A 26 12.28 7.16 2.50
CA GLY A 26 10.94 7.61 2.79
C GLY A 26 10.79 7.95 4.28
N TRP A 27 9.73 8.66 4.65
CA TRP A 27 9.47 9.01 6.06
C TRP A 27 9.47 7.78 7.03
N PRO A 28 9.06 6.55 6.63
CA PRO A 28 9.16 5.39 7.52
C PRO A 28 10.59 4.98 7.85
N ASP A 29 11.52 5.18 6.90
CA ASP A 29 12.94 4.88 7.13
C ASP A 29 13.54 5.87 8.13
N TRP A 30 13.15 7.16 8.10
CA TRP A 30 13.58 8.14 9.09
C TRP A 30 13.09 7.79 10.49
N ILE A 31 11.83 7.38 10.64
CA ILE A 31 11.32 6.90 11.94
C ILE A 31 12.12 5.69 12.42
N LYS A 32 12.43 4.76 11.52
CA LYS A 32 13.23 3.57 11.83
C LYS A 32 14.63 3.96 12.32
N ASP A 33 15.28 4.90 11.65
CA ASP A 33 16.65 5.30 12.00
C ASP A 33 16.69 6.07 13.33
N GLU A 34 15.77 7.03 13.53
CA GLU A 34 15.69 7.86 14.75
C GLU A 34 15.24 7.09 15.99
N LEU A 35 14.42 6.05 15.84
CA LEU A 35 13.82 5.31 16.95
C LEU A 35 14.21 3.84 16.98
N SER A 36 15.34 3.49 16.38
CA SER A 36 15.79 2.11 16.21
C SER A 36 15.99 1.32 17.52
N ASP A 37 16.21 2.03 18.64
CA ASP A 37 16.30 1.45 19.98
C ASP A 37 14.92 1.08 20.56
N LYS A 38 13.86 1.74 20.12
CA LYS A 38 12.48 1.64 20.65
C LYS A 38 11.52 0.92 19.71
N LEU A 39 11.72 1.10 18.39
CA LEU A 39 10.82 0.59 17.37
C LEU A 39 11.52 -0.37 16.39
N TYR A 40 10.78 -1.37 15.96
CA TYR A 40 11.03 -2.12 14.75
C TYR A 40 10.01 -1.70 13.70
N VAL A 41 10.45 -1.02 12.64
CA VAL A 41 9.58 -0.54 11.57
C VAL A 41 9.72 -1.45 10.36
N CYS A 42 8.63 -2.12 10.00
CA CYS A 42 8.50 -2.91 8.77
C CYS A 42 7.74 -2.08 7.72
N ASN A 43 8.47 -1.54 6.74
CA ASN A 43 7.88 -0.79 5.65
C ASN A 43 7.58 -1.69 4.46
N MET A 44 6.29 -1.94 4.21
CA MET A 44 5.75 -2.75 3.11
C MET A 44 5.11 -1.90 2.01
N SER A 45 5.45 -0.61 1.95
CA SER A 45 4.94 0.31 0.94
C SER A 45 5.49 -0.04 -0.45
N LEU A 46 4.65 0.08 -1.47
CA LEU A 46 5.01 -0.22 -2.86
C LEU A 46 4.71 0.96 -3.79
N PRO A 47 5.68 1.39 -4.63
CA PRO A 47 5.43 2.44 -5.60
C PRO A 47 4.27 2.08 -6.52
N GLY A 48 3.35 3.03 -6.70
CA GLY A 48 2.19 2.83 -7.57
C GLY A 48 1.08 1.95 -7.00
N ALA A 49 1.17 1.48 -5.76
CA ALA A 49 0.12 0.66 -5.15
C ALA A 49 -1.25 1.35 -5.19
N SER A 50 -2.28 0.59 -5.53
CA SER A 50 -3.68 0.97 -5.36
C SER A 50 -4.14 0.76 -3.92
N ASN A 51 -5.31 1.30 -3.57
CA ASN A 51 -5.92 1.09 -2.26
C ASN A 51 -6.29 -0.38 -2.03
N GLU A 52 -6.65 -1.11 -3.08
CA GLU A 52 -6.91 -2.55 -3.01
C GLU A 52 -5.63 -3.35 -2.67
N LEU A 53 -4.49 -3.00 -3.27
CA LEU A 53 -3.22 -3.66 -2.94
C LEU A 53 -2.78 -3.33 -1.52
N ILE A 54 -2.92 -2.07 -1.09
CA ILE A 54 -2.65 -1.65 0.29
C ILE A 54 -3.49 -2.48 1.26
N LYS A 55 -4.80 -2.59 1.03
CA LYS A 55 -5.69 -3.44 1.84
C LYS A 55 -5.19 -4.88 1.93
N ARG A 56 -4.83 -5.50 0.81
CA ARG A 56 -4.33 -6.89 0.77
C ARG A 56 -3.06 -7.09 1.58
N ILE A 57 -2.11 -6.14 1.48
CA ILE A 57 -0.86 -6.20 2.24
C ILE A 57 -1.15 -6.08 3.74
N VAL A 58 -1.95 -5.09 4.15
CA VAL A 58 -2.33 -4.92 5.56
C VAL A 58 -3.01 -6.17 6.09
N THR A 59 -4.02 -6.68 5.37
CA THR A 59 -4.75 -7.89 5.76
C THR A 59 -3.81 -9.08 5.95
N LYS A 60 -2.98 -9.36 4.95
CA LYS A 60 -2.04 -10.48 5.02
C LYS A 60 -1.10 -10.35 6.22
N LYS A 61 -0.45 -9.18 6.37
CA LYS A 61 0.52 -8.95 7.43
C LYS A 61 -0.10 -8.97 8.83
N THR A 62 -1.31 -8.46 8.99
CA THR A 62 -2.03 -8.51 10.26
C THR A 62 -2.39 -9.94 10.67
N LEU A 63 -2.72 -10.81 9.71
CA LEU A 63 -3.04 -12.21 9.98
C LEU A 63 -1.81 -13.11 10.19
N GLU A 64 -0.67 -12.75 9.61
CA GLU A 64 0.57 -13.54 9.71
C GLU A 64 1.43 -13.18 10.92
N GLU A 65 1.41 -11.94 11.37
CA GLU A 65 2.35 -11.39 12.35
C GLU A 65 1.63 -10.50 13.38
N LYS A 66 2.21 -10.36 14.57
CA LYS A 66 1.69 -9.46 15.60
C LYS A 66 2.33 -8.08 15.50
N TRP A 67 1.49 -7.06 15.47
CA TRP A 67 1.88 -5.66 15.38
C TRP A 67 1.40 -4.87 16.60
N ASP A 68 2.24 -3.99 17.10
CA ASP A 68 1.87 -3.05 18.16
C ASP A 68 1.19 -1.80 17.61
N TYR A 69 1.42 -1.49 16.33
CA TYR A 69 0.81 -0.36 15.63
C TYR A 69 0.87 -0.53 14.11
N VAL A 70 -0.14 -0.04 13.41
CA VAL A 70 -0.18 -0.03 11.94
C VAL A 70 -0.38 1.39 11.42
N ILE A 71 0.45 1.81 10.47
CA ILE A 71 0.31 3.09 9.77
C ILE A 71 0.00 2.80 8.30
N ILE A 72 -1.10 3.34 7.81
CA ILE A 72 -1.57 3.13 6.45
C ILE A 72 -1.62 4.47 5.74
N GLN A 73 -0.86 4.59 4.67
CA GLN A 73 -0.96 5.73 3.75
C GLN A 73 -1.72 5.30 2.50
N TRP A 74 -2.98 5.73 2.41
CA TRP A 74 -3.82 5.44 1.26
C TRP A 74 -3.29 6.14 0.00
N SER A 75 -3.55 5.53 -1.12
CA SER A 75 -3.19 6.04 -2.44
C SER A 75 -4.33 6.85 -3.05
N THR A 76 -4.09 7.42 -4.23
CA THR A 76 -5.14 8.06 -5.03
C THR A 76 -6.19 7.03 -5.47
N ILE A 77 -7.44 7.46 -5.61
CA ILE A 77 -8.57 6.60 -5.97
C ILE A 77 -8.50 6.07 -7.42
N ASP A 78 -7.67 6.66 -8.24
CA ASP A 78 -7.54 6.38 -9.66
C ASP A 78 -6.54 5.26 -9.99
N ARG A 79 -5.96 4.60 -8.99
CA ARG A 79 -5.07 3.45 -9.16
C ARG A 79 -5.81 2.15 -8.98
N TRP A 80 -5.53 1.21 -9.86
CA TRP A 80 -6.14 -0.10 -9.84
C TRP A 80 -5.07 -1.20 -9.96
N ASP A 81 -5.13 -2.21 -9.10
CA ASP A 81 -4.26 -3.38 -9.15
C ASP A 81 -5.10 -4.63 -9.39
N TYR A 82 -4.80 -5.35 -10.46
CA TYR A 82 -5.46 -6.60 -10.77
C TYR A 82 -4.53 -7.79 -10.50
N PRO A 83 -4.93 -8.77 -9.67
CA PRO A 83 -4.13 -9.97 -9.48
C PRO A 83 -4.20 -10.83 -10.74
N THR A 84 -3.05 -11.12 -11.33
CA THR A 84 -2.95 -12.06 -12.43
C THR A 84 -2.48 -13.41 -11.89
N CYS A 85 -3.20 -14.48 -12.20
CA CYS A 85 -2.79 -15.85 -11.93
C CYS A 85 -1.79 -16.30 -13.00
N LEU A 86 -0.59 -15.76 -13.01
CA LEU A 86 0.51 -16.30 -13.78
C LEU A 86 1.47 -16.94 -12.79
N GLU A 87 1.32 -18.28 -12.66
CA GLU A 87 2.20 -19.15 -11.89
C GLU A 87 2.31 -18.88 -10.38
N GLU A 88 3.24 -19.49 -9.68
CA GLU A 88 3.35 -19.59 -8.22
C GLU A 88 3.44 -18.25 -7.44
N HIS A 89 3.55 -17.12 -8.16
CA HIS A 89 3.59 -15.79 -7.54
C HIS A 89 2.55 -14.86 -8.18
N PRO A 90 1.63 -14.27 -7.41
CA PRO A 90 0.68 -13.31 -7.95
C PRO A 90 1.43 -12.06 -8.44
N ILE A 91 1.49 -11.91 -9.75
CA ILE A 91 1.96 -10.67 -10.38
C ILE A 91 0.76 -9.73 -10.46
N PHE A 92 0.89 -8.53 -9.86
CA PHE A 92 -0.14 -7.52 -9.98
C PHE A 92 0.08 -6.68 -11.22
N VAL A 93 -0.92 -6.62 -12.09
CA VAL A 93 -0.98 -5.65 -13.17
C VAL A 93 -1.54 -4.36 -12.60
N ARG A 94 -0.77 -3.27 -12.69
CA ARG A 94 -1.13 -1.97 -12.14
C ARG A 94 -1.61 -1.06 -13.25
N TYR A 95 -2.77 -0.46 -13.03
CA TYR A 95 -3.36 0.54 -13.88
C TYR A 95 -3.32 1.90 -13.17
N TRP A 96 -2.88 2.95 -13.87
CA TRP A 96 -2.95 4.32 -13.40
C TRP A 96 -3.14 5.26 -14.60
N PRO A 97 -3.77 6.42 -14.43
CA PRO A 97 -3.90 7.41 -15.49
C PRO A 97 -2.52 7.74 -16.11
N ASN A 98 -2.45 7.79 -17.43
CA ASN A 98 -1.22 8.03 -18.20
C ASN A 98 -0.14 6.93 -18.08
N GLY A 99 -0.46 5.76 -17.54
CA GLY A 99 0.46 4.62 -17.52
C GLY A 99 0.70 4.08 -18.94
N THR A 100 1.96 4.02 -19.37
CA THR A 100 2.34 3.57 -20.74
C THR A 100 2.68 2.08 -20.80
N ASN A 101 2.80 1.41 -19.65
CA ASN A 101 3.45 0.10 -19.55
C ASN A 101 2.61 -1.10 -20.04
N LEU A 102 1.36 -0.91 -20.47
CA LEU A 102 0.43 -2.00 -20.79
C LEU A 102 -0.04 -2.02 -22.26
N GLY A 103 0.70 -1.37 -23.16
CA GLY A 103 0.42 -1.45 -24.60
C GLY A 103 -1.01 -1.04 -24.96
N GLY A 104 -1.51 0.07 -24.47
CA GLY A 104 -2.87 0.57 -24.73
C GLY A 104 -3.97 -0.02 -23.83
N LYS A 105 -3.71 -1.12 -23.10
CA LYS A 105 -4.70 -1.72 -22.18
C LYS A 105 -5.08 -0.77 -21.03
N ASN A 106 -4.14 0.03 -20.59
CA ASN A 106 -4.36 1.02 -19.56
C ASN A 106 -5.36 2.10 -20.02
N GLU A 107 -5.19 2.63 -21.24
CA GLU A 107 -6.12 3.58 -21.83
C GLU A 107 -7.52 2.97 -22.00
N GLN A 108 -7.61 1.73 -22.50
CA GLN A 108 -8.88 1.00 -22.65
C GLN A 108 -9.60 0.83 -21.31
N PHE A 109 -8.85 0.51 -20.24
CA PHE A 109 -9.40 0.40 -18.90
C PHE A 109 -10.05 1.71 -18.45
N TYR A 110 -9.31 2.82 -18.48
CA TYR A 110 -9.84 4.10 -18.04
C TYR A 110 -10.97 4.64 -18.92
N LYS A 111 -10.94 4.33 -20.20
CA LYS A 111 -12.00 4.77 -21.16
C LYS A 111 -13.31 4.00 -20.98
N HIS A 112 -13.24 2.70 -20.66
CA HIS A 112 -14.42 1.83 -20.76
C HIS A 112 -14.86 1.22 -19.42
N TYR A 113 -13.98 1.11 -18.44
CA TYR A 113 -14.25 0.38 -17.18
C TYR A 113 -14.10 1.25 -15.94
N TYR A 114 -13.30 2.30 -15.99
CA TYR A 114 -13.09 3.16 -14.84
C TYR A 114 -14.31 4.07 -14.60
N SER A 115 -14.71 4.16 -13.35
CA SER A 115 -15.73 5.09 -12.86
C SER A 115 -15.18 5.77 -11.61
N THR A 116 -15.11 7.10 -11.60
CA THR A 116 -14.70 7.86 -10.41
C THR A 116 -15.60 7.56 -9.21
N TYR A 117 -16.92 7.46 -9.45
CA TYR A 117 -17.86 7.10 -8.39
C TYR A 117 -17.57 5.70 -7.83
N GLY A 118 -17.38 4.70 -8.71
CA GLY A 118 -17.01 3.34 -8.29
C GLY A 118 -15.69 3.33 -7.52
N ALA A 119 -14.68 4.04 -8.00
CA ALA A 119 -13.37 4.12 -7.35
C ALA A 119 -13.43 4.75 -5.93
N VAL A 120 -14.32 5.73 -5.73
CA VAL A 120 -14.58 6.29 -4.39
C VAL A 120 -15.22 5.24 -3.48
N ILE A 121 -16.26 4.54 -3.95
CA ILE A 121 -16.93 3.48 -3.17
C ILE A 121 -15.94 2.37 -2.81
N ASP A 122 -15.18 1.85 -3.77
CA ASP A 122 -14.18 0.81 -3.54
C ASP A 122 -13.14 1.24 -2.49
N THR A 123 -12.69 2.51 -2.58
CA THR A 123 -11.74 3.06 -1.60
C THR A 123 -12.34 3.13 -0.20
N LEU A 124 -13.58 3.60 -0.07
CA LEU A 124 -14.27 3.65 1.22
C LEU A 124 -14.50 2.25 1.80
N GLU A 125 -14.86 1.28 0.98
CA GLU A 125 -15.01 -0.11 1.40
C GLU A 125 -13.67 -0.71 1.87
N ASN A 126 -12.58 -0.41 1.18
CA ASN A 126 -11.24 -0.83 1.59
C ASN A 126 -10.84 -0.24 2.95
N ILE A 127 -11.12 1.05 3.17
CA ILE A 127 -10.87 1.74 4.45
C ILE A 127 -11.69 1.10 5.57
N LEU A 128 -13.00 0.96 5.37
CA LEU A 128 -13.90 0.36 6.36
C LEU A 128 -13.51 -1.08 6.71
N PHE A 129 -13.17 -1.89 5.71
CA PHE A 129 -12.73 -3.26 5.94
C PHE A 129 -11.48 -3.30 6.84
N ILE A 130 -10.47 -2.49 6.55
CA ILE A 130 -9.24 -2.46 7.35
C ILE A 130 -9.47 -1.90 8.75
N GLN A 131 -10.34 -0.89 8.90
CA GLN A 131 -10.72 -0.40 10.23
C GLN A 131 -11.36 -1.51 11.07
N GLN A 132 -12.30 -2.27 10.49
CA GLN A 132 -12.96 -3.38 11.18
C GLN A 132 -11.94 -4.48 11.54
N LEU A 133 -11.05 -4.85 10.61
CA LEU A 133 -10.02 -5.86 10.86
C LEU A 133 -9.10 -5.44 12.01
N LEU A 134 -8.53 -4.24 11.97
CA LEU A 134 -7.58 -3.77 12.98
C LEU A 134 -8.26 -3.60 14.35
N ASN A 135 -9.50 -3.15 14.38
CA ASN A 135 -10.28 -3.07 15.59
C ASN A 135 -10.58 -4.46 16.18
N SER A 136 -10.93 -5.45 15.35
CA SER A 136 -11.18 -6.83 15.82
C SER A 136 -9.93 -7.50 16.38
N GLU A 137 -8.76 -7.18 15.84
CA GLU A 137 -7.46 -7.65 16.33
C GLU A 137 -6.90 -6.80 17.49
N ASN A 138 -7.61 -5.75 17.92
CA ASN A 138 -7.17 -4.79 18.94
C ASN A 138 -5.82 -4.14 18.62
N ILE A 139 -5.55 -3.86 17.35
CA ILE A 139 -4.32 -3.22 16.90
C ILE A 139 -4.59 -1.72 16.70
N PRO A 140 -3.90 -0.83 17.44
CA PRO A 140 -4.01 0.61 17.21
C PRO A 140 -3.40 0.98 15.85
N TYR A 141 -4.00 1.98 15.20
CA TYR A 141 -3.58 2.38 13.85
C TYR A 141 -3.77 3.88 13.57
N SER A 142 -3.08 4.35 12.54
CA SER A 142 -3.32 5.65 11.88
C SER A 142 -3.53 5.44 10.37
N MET A 143 -4.43 6.22 9.80
CA MET A 143 -4.68 6.29 8.37
C MET A 143 -4.46 7.72 7.88
N ILE A 144 -3.73 7.86 6.77
CA ILE A 144 -3.33 9.14 6.15
C ILE A 144 -3.81 9.15 4.71
#